data_a85eab01ccbbf226a32d949c94539536
#
_entry.id   a85eab01ccbbf226a32d949c94539536
#
_cell.length_a   1.000
_cell.length_b   1.000
_cell.length_c   1.000
_cell.angle_alpha   90.00
_cell.angle_beta   90.00
_cell.angle_gamma   90.00
#
_symmetry.space_group_name_H-M   'P 1'
#
loop_
_entity.id
_entity.type
_entity.pdbx_description
1 polymer ?
#
loop_
_entity_poly.entity_id
_entity_poly.type
_entity_poly.pdbx_seq_one_letter_code
_entity_poly.pdbx_strand_id
1 'polypeptide(L)'
;MKRAALGLVAGLVFALTMLGAAAPAHAGVDDFTFESFSADYYLGVDDAGRSTLTTVETFVAIFPDIDQNHGMRRAIPGDYQGVPTDVAVQSVTDENGNPRPFEVETDDQGFVLVTSRDDGFVHGAQTYVFTYTQHNVTRFFADTNDDEFF
;
A
#
# COMPACT_ATOMS: atom_id res chain seq x y z
N MET A 1 -35.74 -42.15 42.44
CA MET A 1 -35.16 -40.80 42.48
C MET A 1 -33.65 -40.73 42.13
N LYS A 2 -33.04 -41.73 41.48
CA LYS A 2 -31.60 -41.76 41.15
C LYS A 2 -31.27 -41.49 39.65
N ARG A 3 -32.27 -41.27 38.80
CA ARG A 3 -32.08 -41.06 37.35
C ARG A 3 -32.10 -39.60 36.90
N ALA A 4 -32.56 -38.67 37.72
CA ALA A 4 -32.62 -37.25 37.40
C ALA A 4 -31.28 -36.49 37.62
N ALA A 5 -30.42 -36.98 38.52
CA ALA A 5 -29.13 -36.33 38.83
C ALA A 5 -28.05 -36.58 37.76
N LEU A 6 -28.14 -37.68 37.00
CA LEU A 6 -27.15 -38.02 35.98
C LEU A 6 -27.29 -37.15 34.69
N GLY A 7 -28.50 -36.68 34.39
CA GLY A 7 -28.78 -35.84 33.22
C GLY A 7 -28.27 -34.40 33.40
N LEU A 8 -28.24 -33.89 34.63
CA LEU A 8 -27.82 -32.52 34.90
C LEU A 8 -26.30 -32.32 34.82
N VAL A 9 -25.53 -33.35 35.23
CA VAL A 9 -24.07 -33.33 35.17
C VAL A 9 -23.57 -33.45 33.72
N ALA A 10 -24.21 -34.26 32.88
CA ALA A 10 -23.86 -34.40 31.47
C ALA A 10 -24.15 -33.12 30.67
N GLY A 11 -25.23 -32.39 31.01
CA GLY A 11 -25.54 -31.10 30.37
C GLY A 11 -24.56 -29.99 30.72
N LEU A 12 -24.04 -29.98 31.97
CA LEU A 12 -23.08 -28.97 32.42
C LEU A 12 -21.67 -29.18 31.81
N VAL A 13 -21.26 -30.42 31.61
CA VAL A 13 -19.98 -30.74 30.95
C VAL A 13 -19.99 -30.39 29.47
N PHE A 14 -21.13 -30.54 28.78
CA PHE A 14 -21.27 -30.18 27.37
C PHE A 14 -21.33 -28.67 27.15
N ALA A 15 -21.85 -27.88 28.09
CA ALA A 15 -21.86 -26.42 28.02
C ALA A 15 -20.48 -25.80 28.27
N LEU A 16 -19.58 -26.49 28.98
CA LEU A 16 -18.22 -25.97 29.27
C LEU A 16 -17.24 -26.21 28.13
N THR A 17 -17.54 -27.10 27.18
CA THR A 17 -16.66 -27.36 26.00
C THR A 17 -16.89 -26.41 24.82
N MET A 18 -17.91 -25.52 24.91
CA MET A 18 -18.17 -24.49 23.88
C MET A 18 -17.51 -23.15 24.16
N LEU A 19 -16.57 -23.05 25.13
CA LEU A 19 -15.62 -21.95 25.12
C LEU A 19 -14.64 -22.23 23.98
N GLY A 20 -15.08 -21.91 22.76
CA GLY A 20 -14.26 -22.03 21.57
C GLY A 20 -12.95 -21.30 21.78
N ALA A 21 -11.85 -22.00 21.58
CA ALA A 21 -10.57 -21.37 21.41
C ALA A 21 -10.73 -20.30 20.32
N ALA A 22 -10.72 -19.03 20.72
CA ALA A 22 -10.57 -17.94 19.76
C ALA A 22 -9.25 -18.23 19.03
N ALA A 23 -9.34 -18.63 17.77
CA ALA A 23 -8.17 -18.73 16.92
C ALA A 23 -7.47 -17.35 16.97
N PRO A 24 -6.17 -17.28 17.20
CA PRO A 24 -5.46 -16.02 17.12
C PRO A 24 -5.74 -15.44 15.72
N ALA A 25 -6.30 -14.23 15.67
CA ALA A 25 -6.35 -13.47 14.44
C ALA A 25 -4.89 -13.24 14.05
N HIS A 26 -4.43 -13.92 13.01
CA HIS A 26 -3.14 -13.60 12.43
C HIS A 26 -3.31 -12.25 11.72
N ALA A 27 -2.75 -11.21 12.30
CA ALA A 27 -2.55 -9.95 11.61
C ALA A 27 -1.66 -10.25 10.39
N GLY A 28 -2.15 -9.92 9.19
CA GLY A 28 -1.40 -10.07 7.95
C GLY A 28 -0.46 -8.88 7.74
N VAL A 29 0.51 -9.02 6.84
CA VAL A 29 1.44 -7.91 6.48
C VAL A 29 0.72 -6.67 5.93
N ASP A 30 -0.56 -6.80 5.58
CA ASP A 30 -1.42 -5.72 5.11
C ASP A 30 -2.21 -5.05 6.26
N ASP A 31 -2.06 -5.51 7.51
CA ASP A 31 -2.76 -4.97 8.67
C ASP A 31 -2.05 -3.70 9.21
N PHE A 32 -1.97 -2.69 8.38
CA PHE A 32 -1.58 -1.33 8.76
C PHE A 32 -2.59 -0.33 8.17
N THR A 33 -2.60 0.89 8.69
CA THR A 33 -3.53 1.94 8.24
C THR A 33 -2.76 3.17 7.81
N PHE A 34 -3.42 4.05 7.02
CA PHE A 34 -2.85 5.35 6.70
C PHE A 34 -3.49 6.43 7.58
N GLU A 35 -2.67 7.23 8.26
CA GLU A 35 -3.10 8.43 8.96
C GLU A 35 -3.36 9.56 7.96
N SER A 36 -2.48 9.70 6.97
CA SER A 36 -2.61 10.71 5.93
C SER A 36 -1.97 10.27 4.60
N PHE A 37 -2.47 10.89 3.54
CA PHE A 37 -1.91 10.85 2.20
C PHE A 37 -1.99 12.25 1.60
N SER A 38 -0.90 12.70 0.94
CA SER A 38 -0.88 13.88 0.10
C SER A 38 -0.04 13.62 -1.13
N ALA A 39 -0.33 14.34 -2.23
CA ALA A 39 0.46 14.25 -3.45
C ALA A 39 0.58 15.63 -4.10
N ASP A 40 1.80 15.96 -4.51
CA ASP A 40 2.11 17.11 -5.32
C ASP A 40 2.44 16.64 -6.74
N TYR A 41 1.82 17.27 -7.74
CA TYR A 41 1.95 16.95 -9.15
C TYR A 41 2.54 18.14 -9.91
N TYR A 42 3.65 17.91 -10.62
CA TYR A 42 4.33 18.90 -11.44
C TYR A 42 4.29 18.47 -12.89
N LEU A 43 3.30 19.00 -13.64
CA LEU A 43 3.13 18.74 -15.06
C LEU A 43 4.09 19.61 -15.89
N GLY A 44 4.70 19.01 -16.90
CA GLY A 44 5.65 19.68 -17.79
C GLY A 44 5.68 19.05 -19.18
N VAL A 45 6.66 19.47 -19.96
CA VAL A 45 6.95 18.95 -21.30
C VAL A 45 8.47 18.77 -21.42
N ASP A 46 8.92 17.64 -21.96
CA ASP A 46 10.32 17.40 -22.23
C ASP A 46 10.80 18.03 -23.56
N ASP A 47 12.12 17.97 -23.82
CA ASP A 47 12.72 18.52 -25.04
C ASP A 47 12.23 17.85 -26.33
N ALA A 48 11.63 16.67 -26.25
CA ALA A 48 11.03 15.95 -27.37
C ALA A 48 9.52 16.30 -27.56
N GLY A 49 8.98 17.19 -26.72
CA GLY A 49 7.58 17.62 -26.76
C GLY A 49 6.61 16.61 -26.12
N ARG A 50 7.10 15.63 -25.36
CA ARG A 50 6.24 14.69 -24.62
C ARG A 50 5.85 15.30 -23.29
N SER A 51 4.61 15.08 -22.87
CA SER A 51 4.18 15.46 -21.53
C SER A 51 4.95 14.67 -20.46
N THR A 52 5.30 15.37 -19.38
CA THR A 52 5.99 14.80 -18.22
C THR A 52 5.21 15.12 -16.96
N LEU A 53 5.22 14.20 -16.00
CA LEU A 53 4.67 14.40 -14.67
C LEU A 53 5.72 14.00 -13.64
N THR A 54 6.10 14.94 -12.79
CA THR A 54 6.83 14.61 -11.56
C THR A 54 5.83 14.55 -10.42
N THR A 55 5.80 13.42 -9.74
CA THR A 55 4.89 13.18 -8.61
C THR A 55 5.70 13.03 -7.34
N VAL A 56 5.26 13.70 -6.27
CA VAL A 56 5.77 13.53 -4.91
C VAL A 56 4.60 13.10 -4.03
N GLU A 57 4.55 11.81 -3.68
CA GLU A 57 3.51 11.25 -2.80
C GLU A 57 4.05 11.09 -1.39
N THR A 58 3.34 11.60 -0.40
CA THR A 58 3.65 11.44 1.02
C THR A 58 2.59 10.60 1.69
N PHE A 59 2.98 9.46 2.25
CA PHE A 59 2.15 8.58 3.06
C PHE A 59 2.63 8.61 4.51
N VAL A 60 1.71 8.78 5.46
CA VAL A 60 1.96 8.46 6.87
C VAL A 60 1.23 7.17 7.18
N ALA A 61 1.98 6.08 7.32
CA ALA A 61 1.47 4.75 7.59
C ALA A 61 1.62 4.43 9.09
N ILE A 62 0.57 3.85 9.69
CA ILE A 62 0.55 3.42 11.10
C ILE A 62 0.64 1.91 11.13
N PHE A 63 1.79 1.40 11.54
CA PHE A 63 2.05 -0.02 11.70
C PHE A 63 1.74 -0.49 13.12
N PRO A 64 1.26 -1.74 13.29
CA PRO A 64 0.99 -2.31 14.60
C PRO A 64 2.29 -2.53 15.42
N ASP A 65 2.15 -2.59 16.75
CA ASP A 65 3.27 -2.84 17.68
C ASP A 65 3.68 -4.32 17.76
N ILE A 66 3.61 -5.04 16.64
CA ILE A 66 4.03 -6.44 16.52
C ILE A 66 5.02 -6.60 15.37
N ASP A 67 5.94 -7.54 15.49
CA ASP A 67 7.00 -7.82 14.52
C ASP A 67 6.41 -8.51 13.27
N GLN A 68 5.90 -7.73 12.30
CA GLN A 68 5.34 -8.27 11.07
C GLN A 68 5.72 -7.48 9.81
N ASN A 69 5.78 -6.15 9.88
CA ASN A 69 6.00 -5.28 8.73
C ASN A 69 7.44 -4.79 8.68
N HIS A 70 8.02 -4.76 7.49
CA HIS A 70 9.33 -4.17 7.23
C HIS A 70 9.28 -2.85 6.46
N GLY A 71 8.10 -2.41 6.09
CA GLY A 71 7.88 -1.21 5.27
C GLY A 71 6.60 -1.31 4.46
N MET A 72 6.53 -0.58 3.36
CA MET A 72 5.36 -0.55 2.49
C MET A 72 5.72 -0.69 1.01
N ARG A 73 4.72 -1.08 0.20
CA ARG A 73 4.80 -1.15 -1.26
C ARG A 73 3.82 -0.16 -1.87
N ARG A 74 4.28 0.58 -2.88
CA ARG A 74 3.47 1.44 -3.74
C ARG A 74 3.41 0.83 -5.15
N ALA A 75 2.21 0.58 -5.66
CA ALA A 75 1.99 0.15 -7.03
C ALA A 75 1.60 1.37 -7.89
N ILE A 76 2.37 1.66 -8.93
CA ILE A 76 2.17 2.78 -9.84
C ILE A 76 1.79 2.20 -11.21
N PRO A 77 0.68 2.64 -11.85
CA PRO A 77 0.34 2.18 -13.18
C PRO A 77 1.45 2.50 -14.19
N GLY A 78 1.95 1.48 -14.89
CA GLY A 78 3.02 1.61 -15.88
C GLY A 78 2.53 2.00 -17.27
N ASP A 79 1.22 1.96 -17.51
CA ASP A 79 0.59 2.41 -18.74
C ASP A 79 -0.78 3.08 -18.46
N TYR A 80 -1.25 3.85 -19.45
CA TYR A 80 -2.60 4.34 -19.49
C TYR A 80 -3.23 4.04 -20.86
N GLN A 81 -4.29 3.23 -20.86
CA GLN A 81 -4.99 2.79 -22.08
C GLN A 81 -4.03 2.19 -23.14
N GLY A 82 -3.03 1.43 -22.69
CA GLY A 82 -2.04 0.80 -23.55
C GLY A 82 -0.89 1.71 -24.01
N VAL A 83 -0.80 2.93 -23.50
CA VAL A 83 0.34 3.83 -23.72
C VAL A 83 1.26 3.78 -22.52
N PRO A 84 2.52 3.33 -22.66
CA PRO A 84 3.48 3.32 -21.56
C PRO A 84 3.72 4.72 -21.00
N THR A 85 3.71 4.81 -19.66
CA THR A 85 3.99 6.07 -18.94
C THR A 85 5.46 6.21 -18.54
N ASP A 86 6.29 5.23 -18.87
CA ASP A 86 7.75 5.26 -18.62
C ASP A 86 8.10 5.67 -17.18
N VAL A 87 7.45 5.05 -16.18
CA VAL A 87 7.65 5.37 -14.77
C VAL A 87 9.12 5.23 -14.39
N ALA A 88 9.71 6.31 -13.85
CA ALA A 88 11.08 6.32 -13.33
C ALA A 88 11.09 6.80 -11.88
N VAL A 89 11.33 5.87 -10.94
CA VAL A 89 11.41 6.18 -9.51
C VAL A 89 12.75 6.85 -9.21
N GLN A 90 12.69 8.02 -8.58
CA GLN A 90 13.86 8.84 -8.26
C GLN A 90 14.33 8.59 -6.83
N SER A 91 13.40 8.55 -5.87
CA SER A 91 13.74 8.36 -4.46
C SER A 91 12.56 7.87 -3.64
N VAL A 92 12.88 7.23 -2.51
CA VAL A 92 11.99 7.05 -1.38
C VAL A 92 12.70 7.61 -0.15
N THR A 93 12.04 8.51 0.59
CA THR A 93 12.62 9.17 1.78
C THR A 93 11.66 9.14 2.96
N ASP A 94 12.15 9.50 4.15
CA ASP A 94 11.32 9.86 5.29
C ASP A 94 10.87 11.34 5.22
N GLU A 95 10.18 11.83 6.25
CA GLU A 95 9.70 13.21 6.37
C GLU A 95 10.82 14.26 6.47
N ASN A 96 12.04 13.87 6.79
CA ASN A 96 13.21 14.73 6.90
C ASN A 96 14.08 14.72 5.63
N GLY A 97 13.65 13.93 4.61
CA GLY A 97 14.40 13.74 3.37
C GLY A 97 15.55 12.72 3.48
N ASN A 98 15.66 11.97 4.58
CA ASN A 98 16.65 10.90 4.66
C ASN A 98 16.23 9.74 3.75
N PRO A 99 17.15 9.15 2.98
CA PRO A 99 16.81 8.08 2.05
C PRO A 99 16.38 6.81 2.79
N ARG A 100 15.31 6.17 2.28
CA ARG A 100 14.90 4.82 2.64
C ARG A 100 15.34 3.84 1.55
N PRO A 101 15.79 2.63 1.90
CA PRO A 101 16.08 1.60 0.91
C PRO A 101 14.80 1.23 0.16
N PHE A 102 14.92 1.00 -1.16
CA PHE A 102 13.79 0.55 -1.97
C PHE A 102 14.25 -0.31 -3.15
N GLU A 103 13.33 -1.12 -3.63
CA GLU A 103 13.45 -1.94 -4.84
C GLU A 103 12.32 -1.59 -5.79
N VAL A 104 12.57 -1.72 -7.11
CA VAL A 104 11.58 -1.46 -8.16
C VAL A 104 11.48 -2.70 -9.04
N GLU A 105 10.26 -3.19 -9.23
CA GLU A 105 9.94 -4.30 -10.12
C GLU A 105 8.68 -3.98 -10.93
N THR A 106 8.45 -4.67 -12.04
CA THR A 106 7.19 -4.57 -12.79
C THR A 106 6.48 -5.91 -12.70
N ASP A 107 5.19 -5.88 -12.35
CA ASP A 107 4.37 -7.09 -12.26
C ASP A 107 3.77 -7.48 -13.63
N ASP A 108 3.11 -8.65 -13.66
CA ASP A 108 2.48 -9.19 -14.87
C ASP A 108 1.26 -8.36 -15.35
N GLN A 109 0.79 -7.43 -14.53
CA GLN A 109 -0.33 -6.52 -14.84
C GLN A 109 0.16 -5.16 -15.35
N GLY A 110 1.48 -4.95 -15.41
CA GLY A 110 2.09 -3.71 -15.87
C GLY A 110 2.22 -2.62 -14.81
N PHE A 111 2.01 -2.95 -13.50
CA PHE A 111 2.30 -2.02 -12.44
C PHE A 111 3.78 -1.99 -12.11
N VAL A 112 4.32 -0.80 -11.91
CA VAL A 112 5.64 -0.58 -11.32
C VAL A 112 5.49 -0.61 -9.82
N LEU A 113 6.04 -1.65 -9.18
CA LEU A 113 5.98 -1.89 -7.75
C LEU A 113 7.23 -1.31 -7.10
N VAL A 114 7.05 -0.32 -6.24
CA VAL A 114 8.12 0.30 -5.45
C VAL A 114 8.00 -0.20 -4.02
N THR A 115 8.90 -1.09 -3.60
CA THR A 115 8.90 -1.66 -2.26
C THR A 115 9.99 -0.98 -1.43
N SER A 116 9.59 -0.17 -0.45
CA SER A 116 10.51 0.35 0.57
C SER A 116 10.52 -0.60 1.75
N ARG A 117 11.69 -1.16 2.05
CA ARG A 117 11.87 -2.20 3.06
C ARG A 117 13.10 -1.91 3.91
N ASP A 118 12.89 -1.87 5.22
CA ASP A 118 13.96 -1.81 6.22
C ASP A 118 14.39 -3.23 6.63
N ASP A 119 15.63 -3.39 7.11
CA ASP A 119 16.15 -4.68 7.61
C ASP A 119 15.40 -5.13 8.88
N GLY A 120 14.99 -4.19 9.73
CA GLY A 120 14.20 -4.44 10.94
C GLY A 120 12.69 -4.31 10.71
N PHE A 121 11.91 -4.71 11.71
CA PHE A 121 10.48 -4.45 11.72
C PHE A 121 10.19 -2.98 11.98
N VAL A 122 9.15 -2.45 11.31
CA VAL A 122 8.67 -1.08 11.50
C VAL A 122 7.40 -1.07 12.34
N HIS A 123 7.30 -0.10 13.26
CA HIS A 123 6.16 0.05 14.19
C HIS A 123 5.71 1.52 14.24
N GLY A 124 4.47 1.72 14.67
CA GLY A 124 3.91 3.06 14.84
C GLY A 124 3.87 3.87 13.54
N ALA A 125 3.92 5.18 13.66
CA ALA A 125 3.87 6.09 12.52
C ALA A 125 5.20 6.08 11.74
N GLN A 126 5.10 5.82 10.43
CA GLN A 126 6.22 5.85 9.50
C GLN A 126 5.83 6.70 8.29
N THR A 127 6.68 7.65 7.93
CA THR A 127 6.49 8.47 6.73
C THR A 127 7.28 7.90 5.55
N TYR A 128 6.63 7.82 4.39
CA TYR A 128 7.23 7.45 3.12
C TYR A 128 6.92 8.52 2.08
N VAL A 129 7.97 9.13 1.53
CA VAL A 129 7.86 10.11 0.44
C VAL A 129 8.41 9.49 -0.83
N PHE A 130 7.53 9.13 -1.77
CA PHE A 130 7.90 8.58 -3.07
C PHE A 130 7.99 9.71 -4.08
N THR A 131 9.12 9.84 -4.76
CA THR A 131 9.32 10.77 -5.88
C THR A 131 9.59 9.98 -7.15
N TYR A 132 8.77 10.21 -8.17
CA TYR A 132 8.92 9.54 -9.47
C TYR A 132 8.47 10.45 -10.62
N THR A 133 8.91 10.12 -11.83
CA THR A 133 8.51 10.77 -13.06
C THR A 133 7.80 9.81 -13.99
N GLN A 134 6.89 10.36 -14.79
CA GLN A 134 6.18 9.67 -15.86
C GLN A 134 6.20 10.52 -17.13
N HIS A 135 6.06 9.87 -18.30
CA HIS A 135 5.88 10.51 -19.60
C HIS A 135 4.52 10.13 -20.20
N ASN A 136 4.14 10.83 -21.25
CA ASN A 136 2.89 10.56 -22.00
C ASN A 136 1.64 10.62 -21.11
N VAL A 137 1.63 11.50 -20.13
CA VAL A 137 0.59 11.60 -19.08
C VAL A 137 -0.58 12.52 -19.46
N THR A 138 -0.57 13.09 -20.66
CA THR A 138 -1.69 13.91 -21.15
C THR A 138 -2.28 13.29 -22.41
N ARG A 139 -3.59 13.43 -22.57
CA ARG A 139 -4.33 13.02 -23.74
C ARG A 139 -5.31 14.10 -24.15
N PHE A 140 -5.29 14.46 -25.44
CA PHE A 140 -6.29 15.35 -26.03
C PHE A 140 -7.50 14.56 -26.51
N PHE A 141 -8.69 15.00 -26.14
CA PHE A 141 -9.98 14.46 -26.57
C PHE A 141 -10.65 15.42 -27.54
N ALA A 142 -10.66 15.07 -28.84
CA ALA A 142 -11.16 15.94 -29.89
C ALA A 142 -12.69 16.14 -29.88
N ASP A 143 -13.43 15.24 -29.25
CA ASP A 143 -14.89 15.30 -29.10
C ASP A 143 -15.34 16.32 -28.04
N THR A 144 -14.56 16.51 -26.97
CA THR A 144 -14.79 17.51 -25.94
C THR A 144 -13.93 18.76 -26.11
N ASN A 145 -12.88 18.69 -26.93
CA ASN A 145 -11.81 19.67 -27.07
C ASN A 145 -11.08 19.99 -25.78
N ASP A 146 -10.91 18.95 -24.95
CA ASP A 146 -10.24 19.00 -23.63
C ASP A 146 -8.99 18.15 -23.62
N ASP A 147 -8.03 18.54 -22.75
CA ASP A 147 -6.88 17.74 -22.36
C ASP A 147 -7.10 17.13 -20.98
N GLU A 148 -6.81 15.85 -20.82
CA GLU A 148 -6.74 15.18 -19.53
C GLU A 148 -5.31 14.79 -19.23
N PHE A 149 -4.96 14.75 -17.93
CA PHE A 149 -3.75 14.10 -17.45
C PHE A 149 -4.11 12.98 -16.46
N PHE A 150 -3.25 11.99 -16.32
CA PHE A 150 -3.46 10.78 -15.50
C PHE A 150 -2.16 10.29 -14.87
#